data_4ce0d7c0e3908b648bae4baa061adcb6
#
_entry.id   4ce0d7c0e3908b648bae4baa061adcb6
#
_cell.length_a   1.000
_cell.length_b   1.000
_cell.length_c   1.000
_cell.angle_alpha   90.00
_cell.angle_beta   90.00
_cell.angle_gamma   90.00
#
_symmetry.space_group_name_H-M   'P 1'
#
loop_
_entity.id
_entity.type
_entity.pdbx_description
1 polymer ?
#
loop_
_entity_poly.entity_id
_entity_poly.type
_entity_poly.pdbx_seq_one_letter_code
_entity_poly.pdbx_strand_id
1 'polypeptide(L)'
;SESVASELEAAKQEASALVSQAHARANQIIDEAKVQAKAEAERIVQGAQDAIDQEINQAREALREKVSELAVQGAEQILKTSVDRAAHEAMLKKLASEL
;
A
#
# COMPACT_ATOMS: atom_id res chain seq x y z
N SER A 1 62.42 -37.12 -4.80
CA SER A 1 63.42 -36.09 -4.53
C SER A 1 62.78 -35.00 -3.65
N GLU A 2 63.62 -34.26 -2.99
CA GLU A 2 63.21 -33.11 -2.17
C GLU A 2 62.51 -32.04 -2.98
N SER A 3 62.93 -31.82 -4.23
CA SER A 3 62.30 -30.84 -5.11
C SER A 3 60.88 -31.20 -5.46
N VAL A 4 60.63 -32.48 -5.76
CA VAL A 4 59.24 -32.98 -6.03
C VAL A 4 58.36 -32.88 -4.77
N ALA A 5 58.92 -33.29 -3.63
CA ALA A 5 58.17 -33.20 -2.36
C ALA A 5 57.83 -31.74 -2.00
N SER A 6 58.77 -30.78 -2.25
CA SER A 6 58.56 -29.39 -2.04
C SER A 6 57.49 -28.79 -2.97
N GLU A 7 57.55 -29.16 -4.24
CA GLU A 7 56.55 -28.76 -5.23
C GLU A 7 55.16 -29.30 -4.90
N LEU A 8 55.06 -30.52 -4.44
CA LEU A 8 53.81 -31.14 -4.04
C LEU A 8 53.23 -30.44 -2.83
N GLU A 9 54.05 -30.11 -1.81
CA GLU A 9 53.59 -29.39 -0.64
C GLU A 9 53.11 -27.98 -0.99
N ALA A 10 53.88 -27.29 -1.85
CA ALA A 10 53.44 -25.98 -2.33
C ALA A 10 52.12 -26.03 -3.09
N ALA A 11 51.90 -27.05 -3.92
CA ALA A 11 50.65 -27.27 -4.64
C ALA A 11 49.48 -27.53 -3.68
N LYS A 12 49.73 -28.31 -2.63
CA LYS A 12 48.70 -28.61 -1.61
C LYS A 12 48.32 -27.33 -0.84
N GLN A 13 49.28 -26.52 -0.48
CA GLN A 13 49.06 -25.23 0.21
C GLN A 13 48.28 -24.25 -0.68
N GLU A 14 48.65 -24.19 -1.95
CA GLU A 14 47.94 -23.33 -2.91
C GLU A 14 46.51 -23.81 -3.12
N ALA A 15 46.27 -25.08 -3.26
CA ALA A 15 44.94 -25.65 -3.39
C ALA A 15 44.11 -25.40 -2.12
N SER A 16 44.67 -25.56 -0.93
CA SER A 16 44.02 -25.25 0.33
C SER A 16 43.65 -23.77 0.43
N ALA A 17 44.55 -22.87 0.02
CA ALA A 17 44.29 -21.45 0.01
C ALA A 17 43.14 -21.09 -0.95
N LEU A 18 43.11 -21.69 -2.14
CA LEU A 18 42.05 -21.48 -3.12
C LEU A 18 40.69 -21.96 -2.59
N VAL A 19 40.64 -23.12 -1.93
CA VAL A 19 39.42 -23.61 -1.29
C VAL A 19 38.97 -22.68 -0.18
N SER A 20 39.88 -22.22 0.67
CA SER A 20 39.57 -21.23 1.71
C SER A 20 39.01 -19.95 1.14
N GLN A 21 39.63 -19.42 0.08
CA GLN A 21 39.13 -18.22 -0.59
C GLN A 21 37.76 -18.43 -1.18
N ALA A 22 37.52 -19.61 -1.81
CA ALA A 22 36.24 -19.94 -2.39
C ALA A 22 35.13 -20.02 -1.30
N HIS A 23 35.43 -20.61 -0.15
CA HIS A 23 34.48 -20.63 0.98
C HIS A 23 34.20 -19.22 1.51
N ALA A 24 35.24 -18.42 1.68
CA ALA A 24 35.07 -17.03 2.13
C ALA A 24 34.22 -16.23 1.15
N ARG A 25 34.49 -16.38 -0.15
CA ARG A 25 33.69 -15.72 -1.19
C ARG A 25 32.26 -16.19 -1.21
N ALA A 26 32.03 -17.51 -1.07
CA ALA A 26 30.68 -18.08 -1.01
C ALA A 26 29.89 -17.52 0.19
N ASN A 27 30.52 -17.46 1.36
CA ASN A 27 29.88 -16.90 2.55
C ASN A 27 29.57 -15.40 2.36
N GLN A 28 30.46 -14.65 1.74
CA GLN A 28 30.22 -13.24 1.43
C GLN A 28 29.04 -13.06 0.48
N ILE A 29 28.97 -13.87 -0.56
CA ILE A 29 27.84 -13.85 -1.52
C ILE A 29 26.52 -14.16 -0.82
N ILE A 30 26.51 -15.17 0.06
CA ILE A 30 25.32 -15.54 0.84
C ILE A 30 24.89 -14.38 1.75
N ASP A 31 25.83 -13.79 2.48
CA ASP A 31 25.55 -12.69 3.38
C ASP A 31 25.02 -11.46 2.64
N GLU A 32 25.63 -11.11 1.52
CA GLU A 32 25.15 -10.01 0.66
C GLU A 32 23.77 -10.31 0.10
N ALA A 33 23.51 -11.55 -0.32
CA ALA A 33 22.20 -11.97 -0.81
C ALA A 33 21.13 -11.86 0.28
N LYS A 34 21.43 -12.23 1.53
CA LYS A 34 20.53 -12.08 2.67
C LYS A 34 20.20 -10.61 2.93
N VAL A 35 21.19 -9.75 2.91
CA VAL A 35 21.01 -8.32 3.11
C VAL A 35 20.12 -7.73 2.01
N GLN A 36 20.39 -8.07 0.76
CA GLN A 36 19.61 -7.61 -0.39
C GLN A 36 18.17 -8.13 -0.34
N ALA A 37 17.99 -9.41 0.00
CA ALA A 37 16.66 -10.01 0.14
C ALA A 37 15.83 -9.34 1.23
N LYS A 38 16.44 -9.05 2.37
CA LYS A 38 15.78 -8.34 3.47
C LYS A 38 15.40 -6.93 3.06
N ALA A 39 16.31 -6.20 2.42
CA ALA A 39 16.03 -4.85 1.96
C ALA A 39 14.90 -4.82 0.92
N GLU A 40 14.89 -5.78 -0.01
CA GLU A 40 13.82 -5.89 -1.01
C GLU A 40 12.47 -6.26 -0.38
N ALA A 41 12.47 -7.15 0.61
CA ALA A 41 11.26 -7.50 1.36
C ALA A 41 10.70 -6.28 2.10
N GLU A 42 11.54 -5.50 2.76
CA GLU A 42 11.14 -4.27 3.43
C GLU A 42 10.59 -3.24 2.45
N ARG A 43 11.21 -3.11 1.27
CA ARG A 43 10.74 -2.23 0.20
C ARG A 43 9.34 -2.63 -0.28
N ILE A 44 9.10 -3.92 -0.48
CA ILE A 44 7.81 -4.45 -0.94
C ILE A 44 6.75 -4.20 0.12
N VAL A 45 7.04 -4.47 1.39
CA VAL A 45 6.11 -4.24 2.50
C VAL A 45 5.77 -2.76 2.62
N GLN A 46 6.77 -1.88 2.55
CA GLN A 46 6.55 -0.44 2.61
C GLN A 46 5.73 0.06 1.43
N GLY A 47 6.00 -0.43 0.23
CA GLY A 47 5.22 -0.10 -0.97
C GLY A 47 3.77 -0.55 -0.85
N ALA A 48 3.53 -1.75 -0.30
CA ALA A 48 2.18 -2.24 -0.04
C ALA A 48 1.45 -1.39 1.00
N GLN A 49 2.14 -0.98 2.06
CA GLN A 49 1.56 -0.09 3.07
C GLN A 49 1.20 1.27 2.49
N ASP A 50 2.07 1.84 1.68
CA ASP A 50 1.81 3.12 1.00
C ASP A 50 0.61 3.02 0.06
N ALA A 51 0.49 1.91 -0.68
CA ALA A 51 -0.63 1.65 -1.56
C ALA A 51 -1.96 1.53 -0.79
N ILE A 52 -1.94 0.85 0.36
CA ILE A 52 -3.11 0.73 1.24
C ILE A 52 -3.51 2.11 1.77
N ASP A 53 -2.57 2.90 2.24
CA ASP A 53 -2.84 4.25 2.75
C ASP A 53 -3.46 5.13 1.68
N GLN A 54 -2.97 5.03 0.44
CA GLN A 54 -3.52 5.74 -0.70
C GLN A 54 -4.96 5.29 -1.02
N GLU A 55 -5.22 3.99 -1.01
CA GLU A 55 -6.58 3.45 -1.22
C GLU A 55 -7.55 3.91 -0.14
N ILE A 56 -7.12 3.92 1.12
CA ILE A 56 -7.94 4.42 2.24
C ILE A 56 -8.27 5.89 2.04
N ASN A 57 -7.30 6.72 1.65
CA ASN A 57 -7.53 8.13 1.40
C ASN A 57 -8.48 8.36 0.23
N GLN A 58 -8.33 7.60 -0.85
CA GLN A 58 -9.24 7.67 -2.01
C GLN A 58 -10.67 7.24 -1.64
N ALA A 59 -10.80 6.15 -0.87
CA ALA A 59 -12.11 5.68 -0.40
C ALA A 59 -12.79 6.70 0.53
N ARG A 60 -12.01 7.32 1.42
CA ARG A 60 -12.51 8.37 2.32
C ARG A 60 -12.99 9.57 1.53
N GLU A 61 -12.25 10.00 0.52
CA GLU A 61 -12.64 11.13 -0.32
C GLU A 61 -13.89 10.82 -1.16
N ALA A 62 -13.98 9.61 -1.72
CA ALA A 62 -15.16 9.15 -2.45
C ALA A 62 -16.41 9.10 -1.54
N LEU A 63 -16.26 8.62 -0.31
CA LEU A 63 -17.34 8.62 0.68
C LEU A 63 -17.76 10.03 1.07
N ARG A 64 -16.81 10.94 1.25
CA ARG A 64 -17.09 12.34 1.59
C ARG A 64 -17.90 13.00 0.48
N GLU A 65 -17.54 12.77 -0.76
CA GLU A 65 -18.28 13.25 -1.92
C GLU A 65 -19.68 12.66 -1.98
N LYS A 66 -19.80 11.35 -1.75
CA LYS A 66 -21.10 10.67 -1.74
C LYS A 66 -22.02 11.16 -0.64
N VAL A 67 -21.49 11.35 0.56
CA VAL A 67 -22.24 11.90 1.69
C VAL A 67 -22.70 13.33 1.38
N SER A 68 -21.86 14.14 0.76
CA SER A 68 -22.23 15.51 0.35
C SER A 68 -23.37 15.51 -0.66
N GLU A 69 -23.33 14.63 -1.66
CA GLU A 69 -24.42 14.46 -2.64
C GLU A 69 -25.71 14.04 -1.95
N LEU A 70 -25.66 13.06 -1.07
CA LEU A 70 -26.84 12.58 -0.33
C LEU A 70 -27.42 13.65 0.57
N ALA A 71 -26.57 14.45 1.23
CA ALA A 71 -27.00 15.55 2.06
C ALA A 71 -27.74 16.63 1.25
N VAL A 72 -27.22 16.98 0.09
CA VAL A 72 -27.87 17.94 -0.82
C VAL A 72 -29.19 17.38 -1.33
N GLN A 73 -29.23 16.13 -1.80
CA GLN A 73 -30.46 15.47 -2.26
C GLN A 73 -31.50 15.41 -1.16
N GLY A 74 -31.09 15.06 0.07
CA GLY A 74 -31.98 15.05 1.24
C GLY A 74 -32.55 16.40 1.56
N ALA A 75 -31.70 17.44 1.54
CA ALA A 75 -32.14 18.82 1.76
C ALA A 75 -33.14 19.28 0.69
N GLU A 76 -32.85 18.98 -0.58
CA GLU A 76 -33.76 19.30 -1.69
C GLU A 76 -35.14 18.63 -1.53
N GLN A 77 -35.14 17.35 -1.13
CA GLN A 77 -36.38 16.61 -0.86
C GLN A 77 -37.18 17.22 0.28
N ILE A 78 -36.51 17.59 1.37
CA ILE A 78 -37.16 18.21 2.53
C ILE A 78 -37.75 19.57 2.13
N LEU A 79 -37.01 20.40 1.43
CA LEU A 79 -37.45 21.72 0.98
C LEU A 79 -38.64 21.60 0.03
N LYS A 80 -38.59 20.66 -0.91
CA LYS A 80 -39.67 20.39 -1.85
C LYS A 80 -40.95 19.99 -1.11
N THR A 81 -40.84 19.12 -0.14
CA THR A 81 -42.00 18.67 0.68
C THR A 81 -42.55 19.83 1.50
N SER A 82 -41.68 20.68 2.10
CA SER A 82 -42.12 21.85 2.86
C SER A 82 -42.82 22.88 1.99
N VAL A 83 -42.31 23.14 0.79
CA VAL A 83 -42.95 24.03 -0.18
C VAL A 83 -44.29 23.48 -0.64
N ASP A 84 -44.37 22.19 -0.96
CA ASP A 84 -45.63 21.54 -1.34
C ASP A 84 -46.65 21.60 -0.22
N ARG A 85 -46.27 21.40 1.03
CA ARG A 85 -47.14 21.52 2.20
C ARG A 85 -47.67 22.94 2.35
N ALA A 86 -46.79 23.94 2.27
CA ALA A 86 -47.20 25.33 2.33
C ALA A 86 -48.18 25.73 1.24
N ALA A 87 -47.95 25.22 0.01
CA ALA A 87 -48.84 25.44 -1.13
C ALA A 87 -50.24 24.78 -0.87
N HIS A 88 -50.25 23.58 -0.32
CA HIS A 88 -51.51 22.88 0.05
C HIS A 88 -52.26 23.62 1.15
N GLU A 89 -51.58 24.07 2.18
CA GLU A 89 -52.19 24.86 3.25
C GLU A 89 -52.79 26.15 2.73
N ALA A 90 -52.10 26.86 1.87
CA ALA A 90 -52.62 28.08 1.25
C ALA A 90 -53.88 27.82 0.41
N MET A 91 -53.88 26.74 -0.35
CA MET A 91 -55.04 26.29 -1.15
C MET A 91 -56.24 25.95 -0.25
N LEU A 92 -56.01 25.21 0.81
CA LEU A 92 -57.05 24.82 1.77
C LEU A 92 -57.66 26.04 2.45
N LYS A 93 -56.85 27.01 2.88
CA LYS A 93 -57.33 28.29 3.46
C LYS A 93 -58.21 29.06 2.50
N LYS A 94 -57.79 29.13 1.23
CA LYS A 94 -58.57 29.78 0.20
C LYS A 94 -59.91 29.15 -0.01
N LEU A 95 -59.95 27.82 -0.09
CA LEU A 95 -61.19 27.03 -0.21
C LEU A 95 -62.10 27.26 1.01
N ALA A 96 -61.54 27.24 2.20
CA ALA A 96 -62.30 27.52 3.42
C ALA A 96 -62.89 28.92 3.45
N SER A 97 -62.21 29.91 2.90
CA SER A 97 -62.70 31.29 2.83
C SER A 97 -63.87 31.48 1.87
N GLU A 98 -64.03 30.56 0.91
CA GLU A 98 -65.12 30.59 -0.07
C GLU A 98 -66.41 29.93 0.44
N LEU A 99 -66.31 29.29 1.56
CA LEU A 99 -67.46 28.69 2.24
C LEU A 99 -68.22 29.75 3.04
#